data_3140ba8eb654a0ad42610514284018fe
#
_entry.id   3140ba8eb654a0ad42610514284018fe
#
_cell.length_a   1.000
_cell.length_b   1.000
_cell.length_c   1.000
_cell.angle_alpha   90.00
_cell.angle_beta   90.00
_cell.angle_gamma   90.00
#
_symmetry.space_group_name_H-M   'P 1'
#
loop_
_entity.id
_entity.type
_entity.pdbx_description
1 polymer ?
#
loop_
_entity_poly.entity_id
_entity_poly.type
_entity_poly.pdbx_seq_one_letter_code
_entity_poly.pdbx_strand_id
1 'polypeptide(L)'
;LTTTLELIPAAKPLIGLEERRAVDAVLEGGGLAQGPEVAAFEHEFGDVLVDGASVTAVNSGTAALHLALVALGIGPADEVIVPSFTFAATANAVRLVGAEPVFVDIDPLTYCVDPSAVRAAVTPATRAIMPVHLYGHPADMTAIARIAEEHDLLVVEDAAQAHGARWAGTRVGSSSDAAAFSLYPTKNMTAGEGGMVSTRDAAVDRMLRLLRNQGMEQRYANEVIGFNARMTDIHAAIGRVQLRKVLGWTAQRQANAAYFSRELDGVVTPTTDPRAEHVFHQYVVRVPSDRDGFAAALRSEFGIGTGVYYPTPVHRLPSFAHDLDLPETERAASEVLALPVYPTLTLSQLDRVVEAVNTLAGAGR
;
A
#
# COMPACT_ATOMS: atom_id res chain seq x y z
N LEU A 1 -2.19 -39.20 19.21
CA LEU A 1 -3.04 -38.23 18.51
C LEU A 1 -2.19 -36.98 18.31
N THR A 2 -1.56 -36.84 17.15
CA THR A 2 -0.92 -35.58 16.73
C THR A 2 -2.04 -34.55 16.53
N THR A 3 -2.25 -33.67 17.48
CA THR A 3 -3.09 -32.49 17.32
C THR A 3 -2.46 -31.66 16.22
N THR A 4 -3.07 -31.66 15.03
CA THR A 4 -2.68 -30.74 13.95
C THR A 4 -2.89 -29.32 14.47
N LEU A 5 -1.82 -28.55 14.64
CA LEU A 5 -1.91 -27.14 15.02
C LEU A 5 -2.70 -26.39 13.95
N GLU A 6 -3.77 -25.71 14.37
CA GLU A 6 -4.53 -24.85 13.45
C GLU A 6 -3.61 -23.75 12.92
N LEU A 7 -3.56 -23.60 11.60
CA LEU A 7 -2.71 -22.60 10.93
C LEU A 7 -3.20 -21.18 11.26
N ILE A 8 -2.29 -20.34 11.72
CA ILE A 8 -2.48 -18.89 11.75
C ILE A 8 -1.95 -18.35 10.40
N PRO A 9 -2.81 -17.93 9.45
CA PRO A 9 -2.34 -17.44 8.15
C PRO A 9 -1.62 -16.09 8.28
N ALA A 10 -0.72 -15.76 7.35
CA ALA A 10 -0.04 -14.46 7.32
C ALA A 10 -1.01 -13.28 7.16
N ALA A 11 -2.08 -13.48 6.40
CA ALA A 11 -3.14 -12.49 6.17
C ALA A 11 -4.51 -13.20 6.12
N LYS A 12 -5.57 -12.49 6.55
CA LYS A 12 -6.94 -13.02 6.52
C LYS A 12 -7.90 -11.90 6.13
N PRO A 13 -8.37 -11.87 4.86
CA PRO A 13 -9.44 -10.97 4.46
C PRO A 13 -10.73 -11.23 5.27
N LEU A 14 -11.39 -10.17 5.69
CA LEU A 14 -12.60 -10.25 6.51
C LEU A 14 -13.82 -9.90 5.66
N ILE A 15 -14.52 -10.93 5.19
CA ILE A 15 -15.78 -10.80 4.45
C ILE A 15 -16.90 -11.44 5.27
N GLY A 16 -17.88 -10.63 5.63
CA GLY A 16 -19.01 -11.06 6.47
C GLY A 16 -20.36 -11.05 5.75
N LEU A 17 -21.40 -11.08 6.54
CA LEU A 17 -22.78 -11.05 6.04
C LEU A 17 -23.17 -9.69 5.45
N GLU A 18 -22.58 -8.60 5.95
CA GLU A 18 -22.89 -7.25 5.48
C GLU A 18 -22.38 -7.05 4.05
N GLU A 19 -21.14 -7.48 3.75
CA GLU A 19 -20.58 -7.42 2.39
C GLU A 19 -21.41 -8.27 1.41
N ARG A 20 -21.82 -9.49 1.84
CA ARG A 20 -22.66 -10.37 1.01
C ARG A 20 -24.00 -9.70 0.68
N ARG A 21 -24.69 -9.13 1.69
CA ARG A 21 -25.98 -8.43 1.49
C ARG A 21 -25.82 -7.19 0.59
N ALA A 22 -24.72 -6.47 0.70
CA ALA A 22 -24.45 -5.32 -0.16
C ALA A 22 -24.29 -5.75 -1.62
N VAL A 23 -23.59 -6.85 -1.88
CA VAL A 23 -23.46 -7.43 -3.22
C VAL A 23 -24.82 -7.94 -3.75
N ASP A 24 -25.58 -8.65 -2.93
CA ASP A 24 -26.91 -9.15 -3.31
C ASP A 24 -27.83 -8.02 -3.76
N ALA A 25 -27.84 -6.88 -3.05
CA ALA A 25 -28.62 -5.69 -3.41
C ALA A 25 -28.23 -5.11 -4.78
N VAL A 26 -26.91 -5.09 -5.09
CA VAL A 26 -26.43 -4.65 -6.42
C VAL A 26 -26.90 -5.61 -7.51
N LEU A 27 -26.82 -6.94 -7.27
CA LEU A 27 -27.27 -7.96 -8.23
C LEU A 27 -28.79 -7.89 -8.48
N GLU A 28 -29.58 -7.69 -7.45
CA GLU A 28 -31.03 -7.49 -7.55
C GLU A 28 -31.38 -6.21 -8.34
N GLY A 29 -30.62 -5.13 -8.13
CA GLY A 29 -30.78 -3.88 -8.85
C GLY A 29 -30.34 -3.91 -10.31
N GLY A 30 -29.49 -4.87 -10.72
CA GLY A 30 -29.02 -5.08 -12.10
C GLY A 30 -27.98 -4.07 -12.59
N GLY A 31 -27.58 -3.07 -11.80
CA GLY A 31 -26.56 -2.07 -12.12
C GLY A 31 -25.16 -2.58 -11.82
N LEU A 32 -24.58 -3.47 -12.69
CA LEU A 32 -23.35 -4.20 -12.38
C LEU A 32 -22.06 -3.41 -12.64
N ALA A 33 -22.07 -2.49 -13.60
CA ALA A 33 -20.90 -1.69 -13.97
C ALA A 33 -20.71 -0.50 -13.01
N GLN A 34 -19.95 0.50 -13.41
CA GLN A 34 -19.80 1.75 -12.64
C GLN A 34 -21.15 2.48 -12.54
N GLY A 35 -21.59 2.75 -11.33
CA GLY A 35 -22.91 3.36 -11.06
C GLY A 35 -22.96 4.05 -9.69
N PRO A 36 -24.13 4.03 -9.02
CA PRO A 36 -24.35 4.76 -7.78
C PRO A 36 -23.51 4.26 -6.59
N GLU A 37 -23.20 2.97 -6.52
CA GLU A 37 -22.34 2.43 -5.45
C GLU A 37 -20.91 2.97 -5.57
N VAL A 38 -20.38 3.06 -6.80
CA VAL A 38 -19.06 3.66 -7.04
C VAL A 38 -19.06 5.13 -6.66
N ALA A 39 -20.07 5.90 -7.07
CA ALA A 39 -20.14 7.32 -6.74
C ALA A 39 -20.22 7.56 -5.22
N ALA A 40 -21.04 6.77 -4.52
CA ALA A 40 -21.14 6.85 -3.06
C ALA A 40 -19.82 6.44 -2.38
N PHE A 41 -19.14 5.41 -2.88
CA PHE A 41 -17.86 4.94 -2.33
C PHE A 41 -16.76 5.99 -2.49
N GLU A 42 -16.69 6.67 -3.65
CA GLU A 42 -15.76 7.78 -3.88
C GLU A 42 -15.94 8.89 -2.85
N HIS A 43 -17.17 9.32 -2.64
CA HIS A 43 -17.51 10.37 -1.67
C HIS A 43 -17.17 9.95 -0.24
N GLU A 44 -17.67 8.78 0.20
CA GLU A 44 -17.45 8.26 1.55
C GLU A 44 -15.94 8.03 1.83
N PHE A 45 -15.17 7.55 0.83
CA PHE A 45 -13.72 7.36 0.95
C PHE A 45 -13.02 8.71 1.13
N GLY A 46 -13.42 9.72 0.34
CA GLY A 46 -12.93 11.09 0.45
C GLY A 46 -13.07 11.64 1.86
N ASP A 47 -14.24 11.53 2.43
CA ASP A 47 -14.55 12.05 3.76
C ASP A 47 -13.80 11.29 4.87
N VAL A 48 -13.75 9.96 4.79
CA VAL A 48 -13.25 9.11 5.88
C VAL A 48 -11.72 9.00 5.86
N LEU A 49 -11.08 8.90 4.70
CA LEU A 49 -9.67 8.51 4.61
C LEU A 49 -8.71 9.58 4.06
N VAL A 50 -9.20 10.64 3.40
CA VAL A 50 -8.34 11.63 2.75
C VAL A 50 -8.78 13.08 2.99
N ASP A 51 -9.40 13.35 4.16
CA ASP A 51 -9.76 14.67 4.66
C ASP A 51 -10.53 15.52 3.62
N GLY A 52 -11.50 14.90 2.90
CA GLY A 52 -12.40 15.53 1.93
C GLY A 52 -11.76 15.83 0.56
N ALA A 53 -10.60 15.24 0.23
CA ALA A 53 -10.07 15.30 -1.13
C ALA A 53 -11.00 14.58 -2.12
N SER A 54 -11.04 15.03 -3.38
CA SER A 54 -11.74 14.32 -4.45
C SER A 54 -11.16 12.93 -4.66
N VAL A 55 -12.02 11.95 -4.93
CA VAL A 55 -11.58 10.55 -5.13
C VAL A 55 -12.19 9.99 -6.40
N THR A 56 -11.37 9.33 -7.19
CA THR A 56 -11.78 8.59 -8.40
C THR A 56 -11.47 7.11 -8.21
N ALA A 57 -12.53 6.27 -8.25
CA ALA A 57 -12.39 4.82 -8.14
C ALA A 57 -11.99 4.19 -9.48
N VAL A 58 -11.06 3.22 -9.41
CA VAL A 58 -10.54 2.48 -10.57
C VAL A 58 -10.49 0.96 -10.27
N ASN A 59 -10.14 0.15 -11.27
CA ASN A 59 -10.22 -1.30 -11.17
C ASN A 59 -9.06 -1.99 -10.44
N SER A 60 -7.98 -1.27 -10.12
CA SER A 60 -6.85 -1.80 -9.34
C SER A 60 -5.94 -0.69 -8.81
N GLY A 61 -5.10 -1.00 -7.80
CA GLY A 61 -4.06 -0.08 -7.31
C GLY A 61 -3.03 0.28 -8.39
N THR A 62 -2.66 -0.67 -9.26
CA THR A 62 -1.74 -0.40 -10.39
C THR A 62 -2.37 0.58 -11.38
N ALA A 63 -3.66 0.42 -11.70
CA ALA A 63 -4.38 1.38 -12.53
C ALA A 63 -4.47 2.76 -11.85
N ALA A 64 -4.61 2.80 -10.53
CA ALA A 64 -4.61 4.06 -9.77
C ALA A 64 -3.28 4.82 -9.93
N LEU A 65 -2.14 4.16 -9.73
CA LEU A 65 -0.81 4.75 -9.95
C LEU A 65 -0.63 5.21 -11.40
N HIS A 66 -0.95 4.33 -12.36
CA HIS A 66 -0.81 4.62 -13.78
C HIS A 66 -1.65 5.83 -14.20
N LEU A 67 -2.93 5.86 -13.86
CA LEU A 67 -3.82 6.97 -14.25
C LEU A 67 -3.48 8.26 -13.53
N ALA A 68 -2.97 8.21 -12.28
CA ALA A 68 -2.45 9.40 -11.59
C ALA A 68 -1.30 10.05 -12.36
N LEU A 69 -0.32 9.26 -12.80
CA LEU A 69 0.80 9.74 -13.60
C LEU A 69 0.35 10.33 -14.95
N VAL A 70 -0.55 9.64 -15.66
CA VAL A 70 -1.11 10.16 -16.93
C VAL A 70 -1.88 11.47 -16.70
N ALA A 71 -2.69 11.56 -15.65
CA ALA A 71 -3.50 12.75 -15.35
C ALA A 71 -2.63 13.97 -15.00
N LEU A 72 -1.46 13.73 -14.40
CA LEU A 72 -0.46 14.75 -14.07
C LEU A 72 0.47 15.09 -15.25
N GLY A 73 0.28 14.46 -16.42
CA GLY A 73 1.06 14.74 -17.64
C GLY A 73 2.46 14.18 -17.62
N ILE A 74 2.74 13.19 -16.76
CA ILE A 74 4.04 12.50 -16.72
C ILE A 74 4.11 11.50 -17.88
N GLY A 75 5.24 11.50 -18.61
CA GLY A 75 5.39 10.71 -19.81
C GLY A 75 6.84 10.50 -20.27
N PRO A 76 7.04 10.20 -21.56
CA PRO A 76 8.38 9.97 -22.12
C PRO A 76 9.34 11.15 -21.87
N ALA A 77 10.58 10.84 -21.55
CA ALA A 77 11.67 11.74 -21.16
C ALA A 77 11.56 12.32 -19.73
N ASP A 78 10.50 12.03 -18.98
CA ASP A 78 10.42 12.36 -17.56
C ASP A 78 11.05 11.25 -16.71
N GLU A 79 11.64 11.65 -15.59
CA GLU A 79 12.10 10.77 -14.53
C GLU A 79 11.19 10.87 -13.30
N VAL A 80 10.90 9.71 -12.68
CA VAL A 80 10.15 9.63 -11.42
C VAL A 80 11.01 8.93 -10.39
N ILE A 81 11.32 9.61 -9.29
CA ILE A 81 12.09 9.03 -8.18
C ILE A 81 11.19 8.10 -7.38
N VAL A 82 11.60 6.83 -7.22
CA VAL A 82 10.87 5.78 -6.51
C VAL A 82 11.79 5.01 -5.57
N PRO A 83 11.33 4.54 -4.39
CA PRO A 83 12.10 3.60 -3.59
C PRO A 83 12.23 2.27 -4.33
N SER A 84 13.39 1.62 -4.21
CA SER A 84 13.55 0.30 -4.82
C SER A 84 12.97 -0.83 -3.95
N PHE A 85 12.79 -0.58 -2.66
CA PHE A 85 12.15 -1.54 -1.75
C PHE A 85 10.63 -1.29 -1.70
N THR A 86 9.94 -1.79 -2.72
CA THR A 86 8.49 -1.67 -2.88
C THR A 86 7.92 -2.83 -3.70
N PHE A 87 6.61 -2.85 -3.89
CA PHE A 87 5.98 -3.74 -4.88
C PHE A 87 6.23 -3.21 -6.29
N ALA A 88 6.48 -4.11 -7.24
CA ALA A 88 6.83 -3.74 -8.61
C ALA A 88 5.83 -2.79 -9.31
N ALA A 89 4.56 -2.76 -8.87
CA ALA A 89 3.54 -1.88 -9.45
C ALA A 89 3.91 -0.40 -9.39
N THR A 90 4.64 0.04 -8.34
CA THR A 90 5.14 1.42 -8.20
C THR A 90 5.99 1.82 -9.42
N ALA A 91 7.03 1.05 -9.72
CA ALA A 91 7.91 1.32 -10.86
C ALA A 91 7.28 0.94 -12.21
N ASN A 92 6.45 -0.11 -12.25
CA ASN A 92 5.71 -0.48 -13.46
C ASN A 92 4.80 0.66 -13.93
N ALA A 93 4.13 1.37 -13.02
CA ALA A 93 3.28 2.49 -13.39
C ALA A 93 4.07 3.60 -14.09
N VAL A 94 5.30 3.88 -13.64
CA VAL A 94 6.22 4.84 -14.29
C VAL A 94 6.59 4.37 -15.69
N ARG A 95 6.96 3.10 -15.86
CA ARG A 95 7.28 2.56 -17.21
C ARG A 95 6.09 2.53 -18.15
N LEU A 96 4.89 2.30 -17.63
CA LEU A 96 3.66 2.26 -18.44
C LEU A 96 3.30 3.62 -19.05
N VAL A 97 3.71 4.73 -18.45
CA VAL A 97 3.55 6.07 -19.03
C VAL A 97 4.75 6.47 -19.94
N GLY A 98 5.75 5.59 -20.07
CA GLY A 98 6.95 5.84 -20.87
C GLY A 98 8.04 6.63 -20.15
N ALA A 99 7.84 6.97 -18.86
CA ALA A 99 8.83 7.63 -18.02
C ALA A 99 9.87 6.63 -17.47
N GLU A 100 10.97 7.16 -16.91
CA GLU A 100 12.05 6.37 -16.31
C GLU A 100 11.96 6.37 -14.78
N PRO A 101 11.85 5.21 -14.10
CA PRO A 101 11.94 5.14 -12.66
C PRO A 101 13.39 5.30 -12.20
N VAL A 102 13.67 6.32 -11.40
CA VAL A 102 14.97 6.53 -10.74
C VAL A 102 14.89 5.88 -9.36
N PHE A 103 15.57 4.74 -9.22
CA PHE A 103 15.54 3.99 -7.96
C PHE A 103 16.47 4.59 -6.92
N VAL A 104 15.95 4.78 -5.70
CA VAL A 104 16.71 5.27 -4.55
C VAL A 104 16.57 4.32 -3.36
N ASP A 105 17.48 4.47 -2.40
CA ASP A 105 17.49 3.67 -1.18
C ASP A 105 16.42 4.12 -0.18
N ILE A 106 16.22 3.33 0.84
CA ILE A 106 15.22 3.50 1.89
C ILE A 106 15.86 3.90 3.22
N ASP A 107 15.07 4.50 4.09
CA ASP A 107 15.37 4.63 5.50
C ASP A 107 15.31 3.24 6.17
N PRO A 108 16.37 2.79 6.87
CA PRO A 108 16.46 1.46 7.45
C PRO A 108 15.51 1.18 8.60
N LEU A 109 14.90 2.22 9.18
CA LEU A 109 13.99 2.10 10.32
C LEU A 109 12.54 2.02 9.91
N THR A 110 12.15 2.79 8.89
CA THR A 110 10.76 2.90 8.43
C THR A 110 10.49 2.11 7.14
N TYR A 111 11.55 1.73 6.41
CA TYR A 111 11.52 1.12 5.07
C TYR A 111 10.87 2.00 3.99
N CYS A 112 10.50 3.23 4.32
CA CYS A 112 10.08 4.23 3.37
C CYS A 112 11.28 4.86 2.68
N VAL A 113 11.06 5.57 1.59
CA VAL A 113 12.14 6.25 0.86
C VAL A 113 12.95 7.18 1.77
N ASP A 114 14.29 7.16 1.65
CA ASP A 114 15.17 8.11 2.34
C ASP A 114 15.13 9.47 1.64
N PRO A 115 14.68 10.55 2.33
CA PRO A 115 14.65 11.89 1.75
C PRO A 115 16.02 12.40 1.30
N SER A 116 17.11 11.96 1.91
CA SER A 116 18.46 12.36 1.49
C SER A 116 18.84 11.72 0.16
N ALA A 117 18.47 10.44 -0.05
CA ALA A 117 18.65 9.74 -1.30
C ALA A 117 17.76 10.34 -2.41
N VAL A 118 16.51 10.73 -2.09
CA VAL A 118 15.63 11.46 -3.03
C VAL A 118 16.30 12.75 -3.50
N ARG A 119 16.78 13.59 -2.58
CA ARG A 119 17.43 14.86 -2.89
C ARG A 119 18.66 14.66 -3.81
N ALA A 120 19.48 13.67 -3.52
CA ALA A 120 20.69 13.36 -4.29
C ALA A 120 20.38 12.84 -5.71
N ALA A 121 19.19 12.27 -5.92
CA ALA A 121 18.77 11.69 -7.19
C ALA A 121 18.07 12.70 -8.13
N VAL A 122 17.80 13.94 -7.70
CA VAL A 122 17.13 14.94 -8.53
C VAL A 122 18.04 15.34 -9.71
N THR A 123 17.50 15.27 -10.91
CA THR A 123 18.12 15.69 -12.17
C THR A 123 17.25 16.73 -12.89
N PRO A 124 17.71 17.37 -13.95
CA PRO A 124 16.85 18.22 -14.77
C PRO A 124 15.69 17.51 -15.48
N ALA A 125 15.72 16.17 -15.58
CA ALA A 125 14.65 15.35 -16.15
C ALA A 125 13.65 14.88 -15.07
N THR A 126 13.98 15.04 -13.81
CA THR A 126 13.08 14.64 -12.71
C THR A 126 11.81 15.46 -12.75
N ARG A 127 10.66 14.78 -12.81
CA ARG A 127 9.34 15.40 -12.87
C ARG A 127 8.51 15.14 -11.62
N ALA A 128 8.71 13.99 -10.97
CA ALA A 128 7.95 13.63 -9.79
C ALA A 128 8.76 12.80 -8.79
N ILE A 129 8.30 12.82 -7.54
CA ILE A 129 8.69 11.90 -6.48
C ILE A 129 7.48 11.02 -6.18
N MET A 130 7.68 9.69 -6.13
CA MET A 130 6.63 8.74 -5.76
C MET A 130 7.03 8.00 -4.47
N PRO A 131 6.82 8.60 -3.30
CA PRO A 131 7.03 7.93 -2.02
C PRO A 131 6.05 6.78 -1.87
N VAL A 132 6.49 5.70 -1.22
CA VAL A 132 5.65 4.55 -0.86
C VAL A 132 5.49 4.51 0.66
N HIS A 133 4.25 4.43 1.12
CA HIS A 133 3.93 4.27 2.54
C HIS A 133 3.95 2.79 2.90
N LEU A 134 5.17 2.25 2.98
CA LEU A 134 5.39 0.81 3.03
C LEU A 134 4.91 0.22 4.37
N TYR A 135 4.32 -0.96 4.30
CA TYR A 135 3.75 -1.70 5.45
C TYR A 135 2.64 -0.95 6.21
N GLY A 136 2.27 0.25 5.73
CA GLY A 136 1.32 1.14 6.39
C GLY A 136 1.96 2.19 7.29
N HIS A 137 3.30 2.32 7.25
CA HIS A 137 4.04 3.46 7.81
C HIS A 137 4.09 4.59 6.77
N PRO A 138 3.65 5.81 7.08
CA PRO A 138 3.79 6.94 6.16
C PRO A 138 5.26 7.31 5.95
N ALA A 139 5.64 7.65 4.72
CA ALA A 139 6.93 8.27 4.42
C ALA A 139 7.05 9.65 5.10
N ASP A 140 8.28 10.19 5.23
CA ASP A 140 8.48 11.56 5.73
C ASP A 140 7.98 12.59 4.70
N MET A 141 6.65 12.79 4.69
CA MET A 141 5.99 13.69 3.75
C MET A 141 6.40 15.15 3.96
N THR A 142 6.88 15.53 5.17
CA THR A 142 7.40 16.87 5.43
C THR A 142 8.71 17.10 4.65
N ALA A 143 9.62 16.13 4.69
CA ALA A 143 10.88 16.23 3.94
C ALA A 143 10.64 16.11 2.44
N ILE A 144 9.78 15.19 1.99
CA ILE A 144 9.43 15.01 0.58
C ILE A 144 8.79 16.27 0.00
N ALA A 145 7.79 16.86 0.67
CA ALA A 145 7.14 18.08 0.22
C ALA A 145 8.14 19.24 0.06
N ARG A 146 9.07 19.39 1.01
CA ARG A 146 10.12 20.42 0.90
C ARG A 146 11.03 20.19 -0.31
N ILE A 147 11.44 18.95 -0.60
CA ILE A 147 12.26 18.65 -1.78
C ILE A 147 11.48 18.95 -3.05
N ALA A 148 10.21 18.57 -3.09
CA ALA A 148 9.34 18.82 -4.24
C ALA A 148 9.18 20.33 -4.50
N GLU A 149 8.95 21.14 -3.46
CA GLU A 149 8.86 22.59 -3.56
C GLU A 149 10.16 23.23 -4.03
N GLU A 150 11.31 22.81 -3.49
CA GLU A 150 12.64 23.32 -3.84
C GLU A 150 13.00 23.09 -5.32
N HIS A 151 12.46 22.04 -5.94
CA HIS A 151 12.81 21.60 -7.30
C HIS A 151 11.64 21.64 -8.29
N ASP A 152 10.48 22.19 -7.91
CA ASP A 152 9.25 22.25 -8.72
C ASP A 152 8.81 20.86 -9.22
N LEU A 153 8.79 19.87 -8.31
CA LEU A 153 8.44 18.48 -8.59
C LEU A 153 7.02 18.15 -8.10
N LEU A 154 6.36 17.25 -8.81
CA LEU A 154 5.10 16.68 -8.38
C LEU A 154 5.33 15.57 -7.33
N VAL A 155 4.33 15.35 -6.47
CA VAL A 155 4.33 14.26 -5.49
C VAL A 155 3.14 13.34 -5.75
N VAL A 156 3.42 12.06 -6.04
CA VAL A 156 2.41 11.02 -6.24
C VAL A 156 2.59 9.95 -5.17
N GLU A 157 1.71 9.90 -4.17
CA GLU A 157 1.83 8.93 -3.08
C GLU A 157 1.38 7.53 -3.53
N ASP A 158 2.24 6.52 -3.39
CA ASP A 158 1.80 5.12 -3.38
C ASP A 158 1.33 4.77 -1.97
N ALA A 159 0.03 4.95 -1.76
CA ALA A 159 -0.66 4.71 -0.50
C ALA A 159 -1.37 3.35 -0.46
N ALA A 160 -1.00 2.42 -1.35
CA ALA A 160 -1.62 1.10 -1.50
C ALA A 160 -1.66 0.27 -0.20
N GLN A 161 -0.85 0.60 0.79
CA GLN A 161 -0.74 -0.08 2.08
C GLN A 161 -1.12 0.81 3.28
N ALA A 162 -1.60 2.06 3.06
CA ALA A 162 -1.65 3.08 4.11
C ALA A 162 -3.04 3.69 4.32
N HIS A 163 -4.11 2.90 4.19
CA HIS A 163 -5.49 3.35 4.40
C HIS A 163 -5.70 3.94 5.79
N GLY A 164 -5.87 5.26 5.86
CA GLY A 164 -6.08 6.00 7.10
C GLY A 164 -4.82 6.33 7.91
N ALA A 165 -3.62 6.03 7.39
CA ALA A 165 -2.36 6.45 7.99
C ALA A 165 -2.23 7.99 8.01
N ARG A 166 -1.46 8.52 8.99
CA ARG A 166 -1.21 9.96 9.11
C ARG A 166 0.27 10.25 9.29
N TRP A 167 0.71 11.36 8.72
CA TRP A 167 2.01 11.94 8.97
C TRP A 167 1.83 13.35 9.57
N ALA A 168 2.39 13.58 10.76
CA ALA A 168 2.25 14.83 11.48
C ALA A 168 0.79 15.33 11.57
N GLY A 169 -0.15 14.42 11.79
CA GLY A 169 -1.59 14.69 11.89
C GLY A 169 -2.35 14.77 10.56
N THR A 170 -1.66 14.89 9.42
CA THR A 170 -2.28 14.94 8.08
C THR A 170 -2.47 13.53 7.52
N ARG A 171 -3.64 13.22 6.98
CA ARG A 171 -3.89 11.90 6.35
C ARG A 171 -3.06 11.74 5.08
N VAL A 172 -2.50 10.56 4.92
CA VAL A 172 -1.89 10.12 3.65
C VAL A 172 -2.93 10.26 2.53
N GLY A 173 -2.50 10.82 1.40
CA GLY A 173 -3.36 11.04 0.23
C GLY A 173 -4.24 12.28 0.31
N SER A 174 -4.07 13.16 1.31
CA SER A 174 -4.91 14.35 1.45
C SER A 174 -4.25 15.66 0.99
N SER A 175 -2.96 15.67 0.72
CA SER A 175 -2.20 16.92 0.48
C SER A 175 -1.19 16.90 -0.67
N SER A 176 -0.94 15.77 -1.30
CA SER A 176 -0.09 15.64 -2.50
C SER A 176 -0.89 15.93 -3.78
N ASP A 177 -0.18 15.99 -4.92
CA ASP A 177 -0.81 16.18 -6.23
C ASP A 177 -1.76 15.03 -6.57
N ALA A 178 -1.37 13.80 -6.26
CA ALA A 178 -2.24 12.63 -6.29
C ALA A 178 -1.76 11.53 -5.31
N ALA A 179 -2.68 10.68 -4.88
CA ALA A 179 -2.32 9.47 -4.14
C ALA A 179 -3.14 8.28 -4.60
N ALA A 180 -2.49 7.11 -4.69
CA ALA A 180 -3.09 5.87 -5.17
C ALA A 180 -3.24 4.85 -4.03
N PHE A 181 -4.44 4.30 -3.87
CA PHE A 181 -4.77 3.26 -2.89
C PHE A 181 -5.14 1.95 -3.60
N SER A 182 -4.87 0.83 -2.96
CA SER A 182 -5.22 -0.51 -3.44
C SER A 182 -6.29 -1.13 -2.57
N LEU A 183 -7.27 -1.76 -3.18
CA LEU A 183 -8.34 -2.50 -2.49
C LEU A 183 -8.23 -4.03 -2.71
N TYR A 184 -7.02 -4.52 -2.98
CA TYR A 184 -6.69 -5.93 -3.12
C TYR A 184 -7.00 -6.70 -1.80
N PRO A 185 -7.33 -8.00 -1.84
CA PRO A 185 -7.79 -8.76 -0.66
C PRO A 185 -6.91 -8.73 0.57
N THR A 186 -5.59 -8.57 0.43
CA THR A 186 -4.68 -8.52 1.59
C THR A 186 -4.61 -7.16 2.28
N LYS A 187 -5.16 -6.10 1.67
CA LYS A 187 -5.08 -4.74 2.21
C LYS A 187 -5.91 -4.58 3.49
N ASN A 188 -5.71 -3.46 4.20
CA ASN A 188 -6.41 -3.19 5.45
C ASN A 188 -7.93 -3.11 5.29
N MET A 189 -8.38 -2.76 4.11
CA MET A 189 -9.74 -2.92 3.60
C MET A 189 -9.70 -3.43 2.16
N THR A 190 -10.72 -4.15 1.74
CA THR A 190 -10.77 -4.73 0.40
C THR A 190 -12.11 -4.48 -0.30
N ALA A 191 -12.07 -4.43 -1.63
CA ALA A 191 -13.24 -4.51 -2.50
C ALA A 191 -13.22 -5.80 -3.38
N GLY A 192 -12.31 -6.75 -3.07
CA GLY A 192 -11.98 -7.90 -3.94
C GLY A 192 -10.88 -7.51 -4.92
N GLU A 193 -11.15 -6.62 -5.84
CA GLU A 193 -10.22 -5.86 -6.66
C GLU A 193 -10.65 -4.39 -6.67
N GLY A 194 -9.72 -3.47 -6.91
CA GLY A 194 -10.00 -2.05 -6.99
C GLY A 194 -8.82 -1.17 -6.58
N GLY A 195 -8.98 0.11 -6.87
CA GLY A 195 -8.10 1.17 -6.43
C GLY A 195 -8.85 2.49 -6.33
N MET A 196 -8.24 3.44 -5.62
CA MET A 196 -8.72 4.80 -5.50
C MET A 196 -7.58 5.76 -5.83
N VAL A 197 -7.89 6.85 -6.52
CA VAL A 197 -6.96 7.97 -6.68
C VAL A 197 -7.56 9.17 -5.97
N SER A 198 -6.85 9.77 -5.03
CA SER A 198 -7.25 11.03 -4.41
C SER A 198 -6.42 12.19 -4.94
N THR A 199 -7.05 13.37 -5.03
CA THR A 199 -6.41 14.64 -5.39
C THR A 199 -7.25 15.82 -4.88
N ARG A 200 -6.63 17.00 -4.71
CA ARG A 200 -7.34 18.26 -4.45
C ARG A 200 -7.45 19.14 -5.69
N ASP A 201 -6.80 18.76 -6.77
CA ASP A 201 -6.87 19.48 -8.05
C ASP A 201 -8.09 19.00 -8.86
N ALA A 202 -9.01 19.90 -9.11
CA ALA A 202 -10.23 19.60 -9.87
C ALA A 202 -9.95 19.24 -11.34
N ALA A 203 -8.86 19.73 -11.93
CA ALA A 203 -8.49 19.39 -13.31
C ALA A 203 -7.92 17.97 -13.37
N VAL A 204 -7.12 17.57 -12.36
CA VAL A 204 -6.61 16.20 -12.22
C VAL A 204 -7.77 15.23 -11.96
N ASP A 205 -8.71 15.53 -11.05
CA ASP A 205 -9.89 14.68 -10.81
C ASP A 205 -10.73 14.51 -12.10
N ARG A 206 -10.98 15.58 -12.83
CA ARG A 206 -11.69 15.49 -14.10
C ARG A 206 -10.95 14.61 -15.12
N MET A 207 -9.63 14.79 -15.24
CA MET A 207 -8.82 13.97 -16.13
C MET A 207 -8.85 12.48 -15.74
N LEU A 208 -8.75 12.15 -14.46
CA LEU A 208 -8.88 10.78 -13.95
C LEU A 208 -10.22 10.15 -14.33
N ARG A 209 -11.33 10.91 -14.20
CA ARG A 209 -12.69 10.45 -14.58
C ARG A 209 -12.81 10.18 -16.07
N LEU A 210 -12.20 11.01 -16.91
CA LEU A 210 -12.12 10.80 -18.35
C LEU A 210 -11.29 9.54 -18.66
N LEU A 211 -10.06 9.46 -18.14
CA LEU A 211 -9.11 8.39 -18.42
C LEU A 211 -9.66 7.02 -18.06
N ARG A 212 -10.31 6.86 -16.89
CA ARG A 212 -10.87 5.57 -16.47
C ARG A 212 -12.03 5.08 -17.32
N ASN A 213 -12.70 6.01 -18.06
CA ASN A 213 -13.94 5.76 -18.81
C ASN A 213 -13.77 6.05 -20.30
N GLN A 214 -12.77 5.47 -20.97
CA GLN A 214 -12.57 5.59 -22.41
C GLN A 214 -12.36 7.03 -22.90
N GLY A 215 -11.99 7.96 -22.02
CA GLY A 215 -11.80 9.37 -22.35
C GLY A 215 -13.09 10.17 -22.52
N MET A 216 -14.22 9.75 -21.94
CA MET A 216 -15.51 10.40 -22.12
C MET A 216 -16.23 10.71 -20.80
N GLU A 217 -16.80 11.92 -20.71
CA GLU A 217 -17.83 12.27 -19.72
C GLU A 217 -19.23 11.91 -20.23
N GLN A 218 -19.52 12.28 -21.48
CA GLN A 218 -20.78 11.96 -22.15
C GLN A 218 -20.58 10.75 -23.07
N ARG A 219 -21.60 9.89 -23.13
CA ARG A 219 -21.55 8.68 -23.94
C ARG A 219 -21.25 9.02 -25.41
N TYR A 220 -20.21 8.37 -25.96
CA TYR A 220 -19.70 8.55 -27.32
C TYR A 220 -19.01 9.89 -27.62
N ALA A 221 -18.82 10.76 -26.61
CA ALA A 221 -18.03 11.98 -26.75
C ALA A 221 -16.64 11.76 -26.08
N ASN A 222 -15.73 11.12 -26.82
CA ASN A 222 -14.37 10.86 -26.33
C ASN A 222 -13.50 12.12 -26.53
N GLU A 223 -13.11 12.77 -25.45
CA GLU A 223 -12.30 13.99 -25.45
C GLU A 223 -10.78 13.66 -25.50
N VAL A 224 -10.40 12.57 -24.87
CA VAL A 224 -9.00 12.12 -24.79
C VAL A 224 -8.92 10.61 -25.04
N ILE A 225 -7.72 10.10 -25.28
CA ILE A 225 -7.48 8.67 -25.29
C ILE A 225 -7.59 8.17 -23.84
N GLY A 226 -8.50 7.26 -23.58
CA GLY A 226 -8.76 6.74 -22.24
C GLY A 226 -8.73 5.22 -22.17
N PHE A 227 -8.97 4.69 -20.99
CA PHE A 227 -8.88 3.28 -20.65
C PHE A 227 -10.24 2.72 -20.19
N ASN A 228 -10.39 1.42 -20.17
CA ASN A 228 -11.45 0.76 -19.45
C ASN A 228 -10.94 0.34 -18.06
N ALA A 229 -10.85 1.31 -17.14
CA ALA A 229 -10.32 1.10 -15.80
C ALA A 229 -11.38 1.36 -14.71
N ARG A 230 -12.66 1.20 -15.05
CA ARG A 230 -13.79 1.44 -14.13
C ARG A 230 -13.83 0.38 -13.02
N MET A 231 -14.10 0.81 -11.80
CA MET A 231 -14.60 -0.07 -10.74
C MET A 231 -16.05 -0.45 -11.02
N THR A 232 -16.49 -1.63 -10.62
CA THR A 232 -17.89 -2.06 -10.68
C THR A 232 -18.62 -1.71 -9.40
N ASP A 233 -19.96 -1.56 -9.46
CA ASP A 233 -20.78 -1.37 -8.27
C ASP A 233 -20.72 -2.57 -7.31
N ILE A 234 -20.47 -3.77 -7.81
CA ILE A 234 -20.26 -4.97 -6.97
C ILE A 234 -19.03 -4.77 -6.05
N HIS A 235 -17.90 -4.34 -6.61
CA HIS A 235 -16.69 -4.06 -5.83
C HIS A 235 -16.89 -2.86 -4.89
N ALA A 236 -17.53 -1.80 -5.38
CA ALA A 236 -17.81 -0.62 -4.56
C ALA A 236 -18.71 -0.94 -3.37
N ALA A 237 -19.73 -1.77 -3.54
CA ALA A 237 -20.60 -2.20 -2.44
C ALA A 237 -19.84 -2.92 -1.32
N ILE A 238 -18.90 -3.81 -1.67
CA ILE A 238 -17.99 -4.44 -0.70
C ILE A 238 -17.14 -3.36 -0.03
N GLY A 239 -16.49 -2.48 -0.81
CA GLY A 239 -15.61 -1.42 -0.33
C GLY A 239 -16.28 -0.47 0.65
N ARG A 240 -17.54 -0.07 0.40
CA ARG A 240 -18.33 0.77 1.30
C ARG A 240 -18.58 0.13 2.67
N VAL A 241 -18.86 -1.17 2.71
CA VAL A 241 -19.00 -1.90 3.98
C VAL A 241 -17.67 -1.94 4.72
N GLN A 242 -16.58 -2.25 4.01
CA GLN A 242 -15.23 -2.32 4.58
C GLN A 242 -14.76 -0.96 5.10
N LEU A 243 -15.08 0.13 4.40
CA LEU A 243 -14.73 1.49 4.79
C LEU A 243 -15.27 1.87 6.17
N ARG A 244 -16.48 1.47 6.50
CA ARG A 244 -17.07 1.70 7.84
C ARG A 244 -16.34 0.97 8.96
N LYS A 245 -15.56 -0.05 8.63
CA LYS A 245 -14.86 -0.94 9.59
C LYS A 245 -13.37 -0.63 9.71
N VAL A 246 -12.75 -0.05 8.68
CA VAL A 246 -11.29 0.03 8.53
C VAL A 246 -10.59 0.75 9.69
N LEU A 247 -11.14 1.83 10.22
CA LEU A 247 -10.53 2.56 11.34
C LEU A 247 -10.55 1.75 12.64
N GLY A 248 -11.64 1.01 12.90
CA GLY A 248 -11.72 0.06 14.02
C GLY A 248 -10.74 -1.10 13.86
N TRP A 249 -10.57 -1.62 12.65
CA TRP A 249 -9.57 -2.65 12.35
C TRP A 249 -8.14 -2.13 12.48
N THR A 250 -7.90 -0.87 12.11
CA THR A 250 -6.60 -0.23 12.30
C THR A 250 -6.25 -0.15 13.79
N ALA A 251 -7.18 0.28 14.64
CA ALA A 251 -6.95 0.30 16.09
C ALA A 251 -6.62 -1.10 16.63
N GLN A 252 -7.28 -2.15 16.13
CA GLN A 252 -6.99 -3.53 16.54
C GLN A 252 -5.61 -4.00 16.04
N ARG A 253 -5.21 -3.65 14.80
CA ARG A 253 -3.85 -3.93 14.28
C ARG A 253 -2.78 -3.22 15.09
N GLN A 254 -3.00 -1.97 15.48
CA GLN A 254 -2.12 -1.20 16.35
C GLN A 254 -1.97 -1.85 17.74
N ALA A 255 -3.06 -2.34 18.33
CA ALA A 255 -3.03 -3.06 19.59
C ALA A 255 -2.23 -4.38 19.48
N ASN A 256 -2.45 -5.16 18.42
CA ASN A 256 -1.69 -6.39 18.16
C ASN A 256 -0.20 -6.09 17.94
N ALA A 257 0.12 -5.05 17.19
CA ALA A 257 1.50 -4.61 16.93
C ALA A 257 2.20 -4.17 18.24
N ALA A 258 1.53 -3.39 19.07
CA ALA A 258 2.05 -2.99 20.37
C ALA A 258 2.30 -4.19 21.30
N TYR A 259 1.41 -5.20 21.24
CA TYR A 259 1.61 -6.46 21.96
C TYR A 259 2.90 -7.15 21.49
N PHE A 260 3.07 -7.35 20.18
CA PHE A 260 4.27 -7.97 19.62
C PHE A 260 5.54 -7.20 19.95
N SER A 261 5.53 -5.87 19.79
CA SER A 261 6.71 -5.03 20.06
C SER A 261 7.18 -5.07 21.52
N ARG A 262 6.26 -5.38 22.46
CA ARG A 262 6.58 -5.55 23.88
C ARG A 262 7.08 -6.94 24.22
N GLU A 263 6.57 -7.99 23.58
CA GLU A 263 6.76 -9.38 24.00
C GLU A 263 7.80 -10.14 23.15
N LEU A 264 8.11 -9.65 21.93
CA LEU A 264 9.10 -10.29 21.06
C LEU A 264 10.54 -10.00 21.51
N ASP A 265 11.37 -11.04 21.55
CA ASP A 265 12.83 -10.97 21.80
C ASP A 265 13.60 -11.69 20.69
N GLY A 266 14.84 -11.30 20.49
CA GLY A 266 15.78 -11.93 19.56
C GLY A 266 15.57 -11.59 18.09
N VAL A 267 14.58 -10.80 17.74
CA VAL A 267 14.35 -10.20 16.41
C VAL A 267 14.28 -8.67 16.51
N VAL A 268 14.51 -7.98 15.40
CA VAL A 268 14.37 -6.52 15.38
C VAL A 268 12.92 -6.18 15.04
N THR A 269 12.20 -5.58 15.97
CA THR A 269 10.81 -5.15 15.80
C THR A 269 10.71 -3.85 15.01
N PRO A 270 9.57 -3.57 14.32
CA PRO A 270 9.41 -2.35 13.54
C PRO A 270 9.44 -1.10 14.43
N THR A 271 10.08 -0.05 13.91
CA THR A 271 10.08 1.29 14.50
C THR A 271 8.96 2.12 13.90
N THR A 272 8.31 2.96 14.69
CA THR A 272 7.34 3.95 14.21
C THR A 272 7.87 5.35 14.56
N ASP A 273 8.00 6.22 13.55
CA ASP A 273 8.35 7.63 13.77
C ASP A 273 7.28 8.28 14.66
N PRO A 274 7.63 9.07 15.67
CA PRO A 274 6.66 9.72 16.57
C PRO A 274 5.62 10.62 15.86
N ARG A 275 5.91 11.08 14.64
CA ARG A 275 5.01 11.88 13.80
C ARG A 275 4.04 11.02 13.01
N ALA A 276 4.28 9.68 12.92
CA ALA A 276 3.52 8.75 12.10
C ALA A 276 2.40 8.06 12.89
N GLU A 277 1.21 8.00 12.31
CA GLU A 277 0.18 7.05 12.72
C GLU A 277 0.24 5.83 11.78
N HIS A 278 1.02 4.82 12.20
CA HIS A 278 1.21 3.58 11.45
C HIS A 278 -0.05 2.70 11.52
N VAL A 279 -0.56 2.25 10.37
CA VAL A 279 -1.79 1.43 10.28
C VAL A 279 -1.51 -0.08 10.24
N PHE A 280 -0.25 -0.48 10.34
CA PHE A 280 0.20 -1.88 10.39
C PHE A 280 -0.50 -2.77 9.36
N HIS A 281 -0.39 -2.41 8.08
CA HIS A 281 -0.76 -3.31 6.99
C HIS A 281 0.03 -4.61 7.12
N GLN A 282 1.32 -4.50 7.43
CA GLN A 282 2.19 -5.60 7.84
C GLN A 282 2.87 -5.25 9.17
N TYR A 283 3.11 -6.26 10.00
CA TYR A 283 4.03 -6.18 11.13
C TYR A 283 5.30 -6.92 10.73
N VAL A 284 6.34 -6.18 10.42
CA VAL A 284 7.56 -6.72 9.83
C VAL A 284 8.70 -6.69 10.83
N VAL A 285 9.25 -7.87 11.13
CA VAL A 285 10.47 -8.01 11.92
C VAL A 285 11.67 -8.22 10.99
N ARG A 286 12.88 -7.93 11.47
CA ARG A 286 14.11 -8.35 10.80
C ARG A 286 14.71 -9.55 11.52
N VAL A 287 15.06 -10.57 10.72
CA VAL A 287 15.79 -11.78 11.13
C VAL A 287 17.14 -11.72 10.43
N PRO A 288 18.23 -11.33 11.15
CA PRO A 288 19.52 -11.04 10.51
C PRO A 288 20.24 -12.26 9.93
N SER A 289 19.83 -13.46 10.32
CA SER A 289 20.44 -14.71 9.83
C SER A 289 19.35 -15.71 9.48
N ASP A 290 19.51 -16.38 8.35
CA ASP A 290 18.63 -17.45 7.86
C ASP A 290 17.12 -17.16 7.99
N ARG A 291 16.68 -15.98 7.48
CA ARG A 291 15.28 -15.56 7.45
C ARG A 291 14.35 -16.62 6.85
N ASP A 292 14.79 -17.32 5.80
CA ASP A 292 13.96 -18.32 5.10
C ASP A 292 13.83 -19.61 5.92
N GLY A 293 14.90 -20.08 6.58
CA GLY A 293 14.84 -21.18 7.53
C GLY A 293 13.96 -20.85 8.75
N PHE A 294 14.05 -19.62 9.26
CA PHE A 294 13.21 -19.13 10.35
C PHE A 294 11.73 -19.14 9.96
N ALA A 295 11.40 -18.65 8.77
CA ALA A 295 10.03 -18.66 8.24
C ALA A 295 9.49 -20.09 8.03
N ALA A 296 10.33 -21.00 7.53
CA ALA A 296 10.00 -22.42 7.35
C ALA A 296 9.71 -23.10 8.69
N ALA A 297 10.53 -22.84 9.72
CA ALA A 297 10.34 -23.39 11.07
C ALA A 297 9.05 -22.86 11.73
N LEU A 298 8.77 -21.54 11.64
CA LEU A 298 7.50 -20.96 12.11
C LEU A 298 6.30 -21.69 11.51
N ARG A 299 6.36 -22.02 10.23
CA ARG A 299 5.26 -22.71 9.55
C ARG A 299 5.16 -24.18 9.94
N SER A 300 6.27 -24.91 9.91
CA SER A 300 6.25 -26.39 10.07
C SER A 300 6.10 -26.83 11.52
N GLU A 301 6.69 -26.11 12.47
CA GLU A 301 6.72 -26.50 13.88
C GLU A 301 5.60 -25.84 14.69
N PHE A 302 5.24 -24.58 14.34
CA PHE A 302 4.30 -23.78 15.12
C PHE A 302 2.99 -23.45 14.39
N GLY A 303 2.85 -23.82 13.11
CA GLY A 303 1.66 -23.55 12.33
C GLY A 303 1.42 -22.04 12.09
N ILE A 304 2.47 -21.25 11.94
CA ILE A 304 2.40 -19.80 11.74
C ILE A 304 2.81 -19.48 10.30
N GLY A 305 1.88 -18.93 9.52
CA GLY A 305 2.13 -18.40 8.20
C GLY A 305 2.80 -17.02 8.27
N THR A 306 3.82 -16.82 7.48
CA THR A 306 4.58 -15.56 7.36
C THR A 306 4.62 -15.10 5.91
N GLY A 307 5.09 -13.88 5.66
CA GLY A 307 5.29 -13.35 4.31
C GLY A 307 6.61 -12.60 4.19
N VAL A 308 7.22 -12.65 3.00
CA VAL A 308 8.41 -11.87 2.67
C VAL A 308 8.02 -10.80 1.64
N TYR A 309 8.07 -9.54 2.05
CA TYR A 309 7.68 -8.39 1.24
C TYR A 309 8.81 -7.34 1.26
N TYR A 310 9.83 -7.37 0.31
CA TYR A 310 9.88 -8.21 -0.88
C TYR A 310 11.24 -8.92 -0.95
N PRO A 311 11.32 -10.18 -1.43
CA PRO A 311 12.56 -10.95 -1.40
C PRO A 311 13.61 -10.47 -2.41
N THR A 312 13.17 -9.74 -3.44
CA THR A 312 14.03 -9.16 -4.47
C THR A 312 13.66 -7.68 -4.64
N PRO A 313 14.61 -6.76 -4.47
CA PRO A 313 14.40 -5.34 -4.76
C PRO A 313 13.98 -5.10 -6.21
N VAL A 314 13.16 -4.06 -6.45
CA VAL A 314 12.59 -3.82 -7.79
C VAL A 314 13.68 -3.58 -8.82
N HIS A 315 14.75 -2.84 -8.50
CA HIS A 315 15.86 -2.60 -9.41
C HIS A 315 16.60 -3.88 -9.86
N ARG A 316 16.54 -4.97 -9.05
CA ARG A 316 17.13 -6.28 -9.37
C ARG A 316 16.18 -7.20 -10.15
N LEU A 317 14.91 -6.87 -10.27
CA LEU A 317 13.97 -7.69 -11.05
C LEU A 317 14.40 -7.74 -12.52
N PRO A 318 14.21 -8.88 -13.21
CA PRO A 318 14.59 -8.99 -14.64
C PRO A 318 13.93 -7.96 -15.55
N SER A 319 12.76 -7.41 -15.14
CA SER A 319 12.05 -6.37 -15.86
C SER A 319 12.72 -5.00 -15.82
N PHE A 320 13.62 -4.76 -14.86
CA PHE A 320 14.37 -3.53 -14.69
C PHE A 320 15.87 -3.75 -14.84
N ALA A 321 16.44 -4.72 -14.11
CA ALA A 321 17.82 -5.21 -14.18
C ALA A 321 18.88 -4.09 -14.08
N HIS A 322 18.67 -3.11 -13.18
CA HIS A 322 19.64 -2.05 -12.91
C HIS A 322 20.71 -2.54 -11.93
N ASP A 323 21.98 -2.27 -12.26
CA ASP A 323 23.09 -2.52 -11.34
C ASP A 323 23.36 -1.28 -10.48
N LEU A 324 22.63 -1.17 -9.37
CA LEU A 324 22.70 -0.07 -8.42
C LEU A 324 23.12 -0.60 -7.03
N ASP A 325 23.90 0.19 -6.30
CA ASP A 325 24.24 -0.06 -4.91
C ASP A 325 23.23 0.63 -3.98
N LEU A 326 22.29 -0.13 -3.43
CA LEU A 326 21.24 0.33 -2.52
C LEU A 326 21.27 -0.54 -1.25
N PRO A 327 22.26 -0.31 -0.35
CA PRO A 327 22.59 -1.25 0.72
C PRO A 327 21.47 -1.49 1.72
N GLU A 328 20.66 -0.47 2.07
CA GLU A 328 19.55 -0.64 3.01
C GLU A 328 18.40 -1.42 2.38
N THR A 329 18.12 -1.19 1.11
CA THR A 329 17.17 -1.97 0.30
C THR A 329 17.58 -3.45 0.22
N GLU A 330 18.85 -3.73 -0.10
CA GLU A 330 19.37 -5.10 -0.23
C GLU A 330 19.33 -5.82 1.13
N ARG A 331 19.71 -5.12 2.20
CA ARG A 331 19.65 -5.66 3.56
C ARG A 331 18.20 -5.95 3.97
N ALA A 332 17.27 -5.01 3.75
CA ALA A 332 15.86 -5.23 4.03
C ALA A 332 15.32 -6.46 3.28
N ALA A 333 15.61 -6.60 1.99
CA ALA A 333 15.17 -7.75 1.18
C ALA A 333 15.66 -9.10 1.74
N SER A 334 16.84 -9.14 2.35
CA SER A 334 17.41 -10.35 2.93
C SER A 334 16.87 -10.67 4.33
N GLU A 335 16.48 -9.67 5.13
CA GLU A 335 16.19 -9.83 6.56
C GLU A 335 14.70 -9.78 6.92
N VAL A 336 13.85 -9.10 6.14
CA VAL A 336 12.45 -8.84 6.53
C VAL A 336 11.57 -10.08 6.51
N LEU A 337 10.72 -10.19 7.54
CA LEU A 337 9.70 -11.23 7.69
C LEU A 337 8.43 -10.62 8.29
N ALA A 338 7.32 -10.70 7.58
CA ALA A 338 6.03 -10.23 8.08
C ALA A 338 5.34 -11.31 8.91
N LEU A 339 4.99 -10.98 10.14
CA LEU A 339 4.17 -11.78 11.05
C LEU A 339 2.69 -11.46 10.88
N PRO A 340 1.78 -12.40 11.21
CA PRO A 340 0.33 -12.15 11.20
C PRO A 340 -0.04 -10.98 12.13
N VAL A 341 -0.79 -9.98 11.62
CA VAL A 341 -1.21 -8.81 12.43
C VAL A 341 -2.69 -8.42 12.19
N TYR A 342 -3.46 -9.28 11.51
CA TYR A 342 -4.85 -8.98 11.15
C TYR A 342 -5.76 -8.80 12.40
N PRO A 343 -6.88 -8.03 12.28
CA PRO A 343 -7.66 -7.56 13.43
C PRO A 343 -8.28 -8.66 14.29
N THR A 344 -8.54 -9.85 13.72
CA THR A 344 -9.26 -10.93 14.41
C THR A 344 -8.33 -11.95 15.08
N LEU A 345 -7.04 -11.64 15.25
CA LEU A 345 -6.14 -12.46 16.07
C LEU A 345 -6.64 -12.50 17.52
N THR A 346 -6.78 -13.69 18.07
CA THR A 346 -7.07 -13.88 19.49
C THR A 346 -5.80 -13.74 20.33
N LEU A 347 -5.94 -13.46 21.63
CA LEU A 347 -4.79 -13.39 22.54
C LEU A 347 -3.97 -14.70 22.50
N SER A 348 -4.61 -15.86 22.51
CA SER A 348 -3.92 -17.15 22.40
C SER A 348 -3.14 -17.31 21.08
N GLN A 349 -3.61 -16.72 19.98
CA GLN A 349 -2.88 -16.71 18.72
C GLN A 349 -1.68 -15.75 18.77
N LEU A 350 -1.85 -14.58 19.41
CA LEU A 350 -0.74 -13.65 19.65
C LEU A 350 0.34 -14.28 20.52
N ASP A 351 -0.03 -14.91 21.64
CA ASP A 351 0.87 -15.63 22.53
C ASP A 351 1.66 -16.71 21.79
N ARG A 352 0.98 -17.50 20.96
CA ARG A 352 1.62 -18.56 20.15
C ARG A 352 2.64 -17.99 19.17
N VAL A 353 2.35 -16.83 18.52
CA VAL A 353 3.32 -16.16 17.63
C VAL A 353 4.55 -15.71 18.42
N VAL A 354 4.36 -15.09 19.58
CA VAL A 354 5.43 -14.62 20.45
C VAL A 354 6.31 -15.78 20.92
N GLU A 355 5.70 -16.84 21.47
CA GLU A 355 6.41 -18.04 21.94
C GLU A 355 7.24 -18.67 20.83
N ALA A 356 6.67 -18.83 19.64
CA ALA A 356 7.37 -19.42 18.50
C ALA A 356 8.57 -18.59 18.05
N VAL A 357 8.39 -17.28 17.90
CA VAL A 357 9.46 -16.36 17.47
C VAL A 357 10.58 -16.35 18.52
N ASN A 358 10.25 -16.19 19.81
CA ASN A 358 11.24 -16.12 20.88
C ASN A 358 11.99 -17.45 21.04
N THR A 359 11.31 -18.60 20.86
CA THR A 359 11.94 -19.94 20.90
C THR A 359 12.96 -20.09 19.77
N LEU A 360 12.59 -19.78 18.53
CA LEU A 360 13.49 -19.92 17.38
C LEU A 360 14.64 -18.91 17.44
N ALA A 361 14.38 -17.67 17.84
CA ALA A 361 15.42 -16.64 17.99
C ALA A 361 16.41 -16.96 19.12
N GLY A 362 15.94 -17.60 20.21
CA GLY A 362 16.78 -18.08 21.33
C GLY A 362 17.65 -19.29 20.98
N ALA A 363 17.17 -20.19 20.11
CA ALA A 363 17.90 -21.37 19.66
C ALA A 363 19.07 -21.04 18.70
N GLY A 364 19.07 -19.86 18.09
CA GLY A 364 20.13 -19.37 17.20
C GLY A 364 21.26 -18.62 17.91
N ARG A 365 21.17 -18.46 19.25
CA ARG A 365 22.22 -17.90 20.12
C ARG A 365 23.00 -19.04 20.75
#